data_50692b842b99cfdc35407f06382a01e9
#
_entry.id   50692b842b99cfdc35407f06382a01e9
#
_cell.length_a   1.000
_cell.length_b   1.000
_cell.length_c   1.000
_cell.angle_alpha   90.00
_cell.angle_beta   90.00
_cell.angle_gamma   90.00
#
_symmetry.space_group_name_H-M   'P 1'
#
loop_
_entity.id
_entity.type
_entity.pdbx_description
1 polymer ?
#
loop_
_entity_poly.entity_id
_entity_poly.type
_entity_poly.pdbx_seq_one_letter_code
_entity_poly.pdbx_strand_id
1 'polypeptide(L)'
;DGAFELNMIGQDTTNWGRDIGDDRGLVGLLTELNNTVARHGSGWVRLMYAYPTNFDDEMIDTIASLDHIAKYIDIPLQHMSDNMLTAMRRGLLRKEQEDLMYRLRERIPGLAIRTTFITGFPGETEDDHQQLLEFVREFQFDMMGVFKYSHEDGTVAATMEDDPKLRVPEEVKERREEELMLAQQEVAWANADYLAEEGAVFDVLIDEREHQREVTEEDVALPTYQGRCYHQAPEVDSITLVASKHELAPGELVRCRIVGAAEYDLIARPVSDLERSTSLPVLGGSSGGCSA
;
A
#
# COMPACT_ATOMS: atom_id res chain seq x y z
N ASP A 1 -24.97 -5.53 3.62
CA ASP A 1 -24.76 -6.55 2.57
C ASP A 1 -23.52 -7.44 2.85
N GLY A 2 -22.81 -7.26 3.97
CA GLY A 2 -21.69 -8.12 4.38
C GLY A 2 -20.34 -7.76 3.78
N ALA A 3 -20.17 -6.59 3.16
CA ALA A 3 -18.86 -6.10 2.73
C ALA A 3 -17.99 -5.80 3.95
N PHE A 4 -16.75 -6.30 3.94
CA PHE A 4 -15.76 -6.03 4.98
C PHE A 4 -14.92 -4.79 4.68
N GLU A 5 -14.57 -4.57 3.43
CA GLU A 5 -13.76 -3.44 2.97
C GLU A 5 -14.57 -2.52 2.06
N LEU A 6 -14.45 -1.21 2.29
CA LEU A 6 -15.02 -0.15 1.46
C LEU A 6 -13.88 0.66 0.84
N ASN A 7 -13.71 0.56 -0.48
CA ASN A 7 -12.75 1.36 -1.22
C ASN A 7 -13.44 2.62 -1.74
N MET A 8 -13.02 3.79 -1.23
CA MET A 8 -13.49 5.08 -1.71
C MET A 8 -12.68 5.48 -2.93
N ILE A 9 -13.33 5.55 -4.08
CA ILE A 9 -12.70 5.81 -5.38
C ILE A 9 -13.34 7.05 -6.02
N GLY A 10 -12.50 7.93 -6.54
CA GLY A 10 -12.91 9.11 -7.31
C GLY A 10 -11.73 9.65 -8.08
N GLN A 11 -11.92 10.65 -8.95
CA GLN A 11 -10.79 11.31 -9.64
C GLN A 11 -9.90 12.09 -8.66
N ASP A 12 -10.52 12.64 -7.62
CA ASP A 12 -9.88 13.31 -6.50
C ASP A 12 -10.80 13.19 -5.28
N THR A 13 -10.54 12.20 -4.45
CA THR A 13 -11.34 11.93 -3.26
C THR A 13 -11.19 13.02 -2.20
N THR A 14 -10.06 13.76 -2.20
CA THR A 14 -9.83 14.86 -1.25
C THR A 14 -10.71 16.07 -1.50
N ASN A 15 -11.34 16.17 -2.67
CA ASN A 15 -12.32 17.22 -3.00
C ASN A 15 -13.77 16.86 -2.68
N TRP A 16 -14.02 15.70 -2.09
CA TRP A 16 -15.37 15.25 -1.79
C TRP A 16 -16.17 16.30 -0.98
N GLY A 17 -17.42 16.48 -1.35
CA GLY A 17 -18.36 17.40 -0.67
C GLY A 17 -18.41 18.81 -1.23
N ARG A 18 -17.36 19.29 -1.92
CA ARG A 18 -17.31 20.68 -2.41
C ARG A 18 -18.36 20.99 -3.47
N ASP A 19 -18.63 20.05 -4.35
CA ASP A 19 -19.60 20.18 -5.44
C ASP A 19 -21.06 20.11 -4.98
N ILE A 20 -21.31 19.44 -3.85
CA ILE A 20 -22.64 19.32 -3.22
C ILE A 20 -22.85 20.30 -2.05
N GLY A 21 -21.84 21.11 -1.72
CA GLY A 21 -21.92 22.10 -0.63
C GLY A 21 -21.93 21.46 0.77
N ASP A 22 -21.29 20.30 0.96
CA ASP A 22 -21.07 19.74 2.30
C ASP A 22 -19.80 20.33 2.91
N ASP A 23 -19.99 21.29 3.82
CA ASP A 23 -18.89 22.01 4.47
C ASP A 23 -18.01 21.11 5.35
N ARG A 24 -18.47 19.90 5.70
CA ARG A 24 -17.66 18.95 6.48
C ARG A 24 -16.59 18.26 5.63
N GLY A 25 -16.75 18.27 4.29
CA GLY A 25 -15.81 17.70 3.34
C GLY A 25 -15.45 16.23 3.60
N LEU A 26 -14.27 15.83 3.14
CA LEU A 26 -13.78 14.45 3.32
C LEU A 26 -13.64 14.05 4.79
N VAL A 27 -13.23 14.97 5.67
CA VAL A 27 -13.12 14.74 7.13
C VAL A 27 -14.45 14.26 7.71
N GLY A 28 -15.54 14.95 7.38
CA GLY A 28 -16.88 14.56 7.81
C GLY A 28 -17.30 13.20 7.26
N LEU A 29 -17.03 12.94 5.99
CA LEU A 29 -17.36 11.65 5.37
C LEU A 29 -16.58 10.50 6.02
N LEU A 30 -15.27 10.63 6.21
CA LEU A 30 -14.45 9.60 6.86
C LEU A 30 -14.92 9.33 8.29
N THR A 31 -15.26 10.37 9.04
CA THR A 31 -15.80 10.23 10.40
C THR A 31 -17.12 9.46 10.40
N GLU A 32 -18.05 9.75 9.51
CA GLU A 32 -19.34 9.05 9.42
C GLU A 32 -19.16 7.58 8.97
N LEU A 33 -18.26 7.33 8.01
CA LEU A 33 -17.94 5.96 7.57
C LEU A 33 -17.30 5.15 8.70
N ASN A 34 -16.32 5.72 9.40
CA ASN A 34 -15.70 5.11 10.56
C ASN A 34 -16.74 4.72 11.63
N ASN A 35 -17.62 5.64 12.00
CA ASN A 35 -18.68 5.40 12.96
C ASN A 35 -19.69 4.34 12.48
N THR A 36 -19.92 4.28 11.18
CA THR A 36 -20.80 3.28 10.59
C THR A 36 -20.17 1.89 10.65
N VAL A 37 -18.91 1.75 10.26
CA VAL A 37 -18.17 0.48 10.38
C VAL A 37 -18.10 0.02 11.83
N ALA A 38 -17.78 0.93 12.76
CA ALA A 38 -17.76 0.63 14.20
C ALA A 38 -19.08 0.06 14.73
N ARG A 39 -20.23 0.59 14.25
CA ARG A 39 -21.56 0.07 14.61
C ARG A 39 -21.84 -1.33 14.06
N HIS A 40 -21.22 -1.70 12.93
CA HIS A 40 -21.34 -3.02 12.32
C HIS A 40 -20.33 -4.04 12.86
N GLY A 41 -19.34 -3.60 13.62
CA GLY A 41 -18.45 -4.44 14.43
C GLY A 41 -17.14 -4.86 13.77
N SER A 42 -17.00 -4.79 12.44
CA SER A 42 -15.76 -5.13 11.74
C SER A 42 -15.70 -4.51 10.35
N GLY A 43 -14.49 -4.29 9.86
CA GLY A 43 -14.22 -3.75 8.53
C GLY A 43 -13.35 -2.50 8.55
N TRP A 44 -12.93 -2.09 7.37
CA TRP A 44 -12.20 -0.83 7.17
C TRP A 44 -12.62 -0.11 5.89
N VAL A 45 -12.31 1.18 5.86
CA VAL A 45 -12.49 2.06 4.72
C VAL A 45 -11.12 2.45 4.20
N ARG A 46 -10.87 2.28 2.91
CA ARG A 46 -9.63 2.64 2.22
C ARG A 46 -9.85 3.87 1.35
N LEU A 47 -8.93 4.83 1.45
CA LEU A 47 -8.93 6.04 0.64
C LEU A 47 -8.00 5.85 -0.57
N MET A 48 -8.58 5.93 -1.78
CA MET A 48 -7.87 5.84 -3.05
C MET A 48 -7.91 7.18 -3.77
N TYR A 49 -6.92 7.44 -4.66
CA TYR A 49 -6.85 8.62 -5.52
C TYR A 49 -6.94 9.96 -4.77
N ALA A 50 -6.10 10.10 -3.75
CA ALA A 50 -5.97 11.35 -3.02
C ALA A 50 -5.10 12.36 -3.79
N TYR A 51 -5.52 13.61 -3.88
CA TYR A 51 -4.75 14.62 -4.59
C TYR A 51 -3.87 15.42 -3.62
N PRO A 52 -2.56 15.60 -3.91
CA PRO A 52 -1.60 16.11 -2.92
C PRO A 52 -1.91 17.51 -2.39
N THR A 53 -2.51 18.41 -3.19
CA THR A 53 -2.73 19.81 -2.81
C THR A 53 -3.76 20.01 -1.70
N ASN A 54 -4.57 19.00 -1.41
CA ASN A 54 -5.73 19.15 -0.55
C ASN A 54 -5.53 18.54 0.85
N PHE A 55 -4.34 18.04 1.17
CA PHE A 55 -4.02 17.52 2.50
C PHE A 55 -3.69 18.64 3.47
N ASP A 56 -4.62 18.95 4.33
CA ASP A 56 -4.40 19.79 5.50
C ASP A 56 -4.16 18.97 6.77
N ASP A 57 -3.82 19.64 7.84
CA ASP A 57 -3.52 19.02 9.12
C ASP A 57 -4.72 18.31 9.74
N GLU A 58 -5.92 18.84 9.56
CA GLU A 58 -7.16 18.23 10.08
C GLU A 58 -7.43 16.89 9.39
N MET A 59 -7.25 16.82 8.09
CA MET A 59 -7.39 15.58 7.32
C MET A 59 -6.38 14.53 7.75
N ILE A 60 -5.11 14.92 7.92
CA ILE A 60 -4.04 14.02 8.37
C ILE A 60 -4.36 13.46 9.75
N ASP A 61 -4.72 14.30 10.70
CA ASP A 61 -5.07 13.88 12.07
C ASP A 61 -6.34 13.02 12.10
N THR A 62 -7.31 13.31 11.24
CA THR A 62 -8.51 12.50 11.09
C THR A 62 -8.15 11.09 10.62
N ILE A 63 -7.37 10.94 9.56
CA ILE A 63 -6.92 9.62 9.08
C ILE A 63 -6.12 8.90 10.16
N ALA A 64 -5.25 9.61 10.89
CA ALA A 64 -4.43 9.04 11.95
C ALA A 64 -5.27 8.49 13.12
N SER A 65 -6.34 9.19 13.51
CA SER A 65 -7.12 8.91 14.72
C SER A 65 -8.27 7.91 14.55
N LEU A 66 -8.79 7.70 13.34
CA LEU A 66 -9.95 6.87 13.08
C LEU A 66 -9.55 5.39 12.90
N ASP A 67 -10.04 4.50 13.76
CA ASP A 67 -9.61 3.10 13.83
C ASP A 67 -10.03 2.26 12.60
N HIS A 68 -11.17 2.60 11.98
CA HIS A 68 -11.68 1.88 10.81
C HIS A 68 -11.30 2.53 9.48
N ILE A 69 -10.47 3.55 9.49
CA ILE A 69 -9.84 4.08 8.28
C ILE A 69 -8.47 3.42 8.14
N ALA A 70 -8.30 2.67 7.05
CA ALA A 70 -7.04 2.01 6.74
C ALA A 70 -5.90 3.05 6.71
N LYS A 71 -4.80 2.74 7.40
CA LYS A 71 -3.58 3.57 7.34
C LYS A 71 -2.87 3.32 6.02
N TYR A 72 -3.55 3.72 4.96
CA TYR A 72 -3.16 3.55 3.56
C TYR A 72 -3.62 4.77 2.77
N ILE A 73 -2.73 5.37 2.01
CA ILE A 73 -3.03 6.50 1.13
C ILE A 73 -2.46 6.21 -0.26
N ASP A 74 -3.33 6.24 -1.26
CA ASP A 74 -2.94 6.25 -2.66
C ASP A 74 -2.92 7.70 -3.16
N ILE A 75 -1.72 8.21 -3.43
CA ILE A 75 -1.46 9.62 -3.75
C ILE A 75 -0.54 9.73 -4.98
N PRO A 76 -1.10 9.86 -6.21
CA PRO A 76 -0.33 9.96 -7.43
C PRO A 76 0.47 11.26 -7.51
N LEU A 77 1.78 11.21 -7.28
CA LEU A 77 2.68 12.36 -7.34
C LEU A 77 3.04 12.75 -8.77
N GLN A 78 3.06 11.80 -9.68
CA GLN A 78 3.35 11.89 -11.10
C GLN A 78 4.82 12.10 -11.43
N HIS A 79 5.54 12.98 -10.74
CA HIS A 79 6.97 13.24 -10.89
C HIS A 79 7.55 13.92 -9.66
N MET A 80 8.91 14.00 -9.56
CA MET A 80 9.63 14.68 -8.47
C MET A 80 10.64 15.70 -8.97
N SER A 81 10.47 16.22 -10.18
CA SER A 81 11.25 17.35 -10.71
C SER A 81 10.32 18.54 -10.94
N ASP A 82 10.73 19.74 -10.53
CA ASP A 82 9.95 20.97 -10.71
C ASP A 82 9.66 21.26 -12.17
N ASN A 83 10.61 20.94 -13.07
CA ASN A 83 10.44 21.04 -14.52
C ASN A 83 9.23 20.21 -14.98
N MET A 84 9.20 18.94 -14.63
CA MET A 84 8.12 18.03 -15.01
C MET A 84 6.81 18.34 -14.33
N LEU A 85 6.82 18.63 -13.03
CA LEU A 85 5.62 19.00 -12.29
C LEU A 85 4.95 20.27 -12.87
N THR A 86 5.75 21.24 -13.30
CA THR A 86 5.27 22.45 -13.99
C THR A 86 4.69 22.11 -15.38
N ALA A 87 5.41 21.29 -16.16
CA ALA A 87 4.96 20.87 -17.49
C ALA A 87 3.65 20.06 -17.44
N MET A 88 3.51 19.19 -16.44
CA MET A 88 2.30 18.40 -16.16
C MET A 88 1.20 19.20 -15.46
N ARG A 89 1.43 20.48 -15.15
CA ARG A 89 0.49 21.37 -14.45
C ARG A 89 0.06 20.83 -13.09
N ARG A 90 1.00 20.26 -12.34
CA ARG A 90 0.73 19.80 -10.98
C ARG A 90 0.69 20.99 -10.01
N GLY A 91 -0.20 20.92 -9.01
CA GLY A 91 -0.43 22.02 -8.08
C GLY A 91 0.69 22.24 -7.07
N LEU A 92 1.52 21.23 -6.80
CA LEU A 92 2.65 21.28 -5.89
C LEU A 92 3.95 21.01 -6.64
N LEU A 93 5.02 21.71 -6.26
CA LEU A 93 6.37 21.47 -6.72
C LEU A 93 7.07 20.43 -5.82
N ARG A 94 8.29 20.02 -6.19
CA ARG A 94 9.06 18.96 -5.52
C ARG A 94 9.09 19.13 -4.01
N LYS A 95 9.55 20.29 -3.54
CA LYS A 95 9.71 20.51 -2.09
C LYS A 95 8.39 20.36 -1.32
N GLU A 96 7.29 20.86 -1.87
CA GLU A 96 5.98 20.78 -1.23
C GLU A 96 5.45 19.35 -1.21
N GLN A 97 5.73 18.56 -2.25
CA GLN A 97 5.40 17.12 -2.27
C GLN A 97 6.25 16.35 -1.25
N GLU A 98 7.56 16.60 -1.19
CA GLU A 98 8.46 15.99 -0.20
C GLU A 98 7.98 16.32 1.22
N ASP A 99 7.75 17.59 1.53
CA ASP A 99 7.28 18.05 2.84
C ASP A 99 5.94 17.36 3.23
N LEU A 100 5.04 17.17 2.26
CA LEU A 100 3.78 16.44 2.49
C LEU A 100 4.02 14.97 2.78
N MET A 101 4.87 14.29 2.00
CA MET A 101 5.13 12.85 2.17
C MET A 101 5.74 12.54 3.54
N TYR A 102 6.77 13.31 3.95
CA TYR A 102 7.37 13.14 5.27
C TYR A 102 6.40 13.47 6.40
N ARG A 103 5.58 14.52 6.26
CA ARG A 103 4.55 14.87 7.24
C ARG A 103 3.49 13.78 7.40
N LEU A 104 3.07 13.13 6.31
CA LEU A 104 2.14 12.00 6.34
C LEU A 104 2.73 10.83 7.13
N ARG A 105 3.98 10.44 6.86
CA ARG A 105 4.64 9.36 7.61
C ARG A 105 4.87 9.66 9.08
N GLU A 106 5.22 10.91 9.40
CA GLU A 106 5.44 11.33 10.79
C GLU A 106 4.15 11.30 11.62
N ARG A 107 3.03 11.76 11.02
CA ARG A 107 1.77 11.96 11.75
C ARG A 107 0.82 10.76 11.73
N ILE A 108 0.98 9.82 10.79
CA ILE A 108 0.14 8.64 10.69
C ILE A 108 1.00 7.39 10.93
N PRO A 109 1.08 6.89 12.19
CA PRO A 109 1.86 5.70 12.48
C PRO A 109 1.40 4.48 11.69
N GLY A 110 2.33 3.75 11.09
CA GLY A 110 2.03 2.56 10.28
C GLY A 110 1.41 2.86 8.92
N LEU A 111 1.55 4.09 8.41
CA LEU A 111 1.01 4.47 7.11
C LEU A 111 1.74 3.76 5.96
N ALA A 112 0.98 3.06 5.13
CA ALA A 112 1.41 2.62 3.81
C ALA A 112 1.07 3.71 2.77
N ILE A 113 2.07 4.11 1.98
CA ILE A 113 1.89 5.10 0.92
C ILE A 113 2.08 4.42 -0.43
N ARG A 114 1.01 4.45 -1.23
CA ARG A 114 1.05 4.11 -2.64
C ARG A 114 1.17 5.38 -3.47
N THR A 115 2.01 5.34 -4.49
CA THR A 115 2.15 6.44 -5.46
C THR A 115 2.22 5.95 -6.89
N THR A 116 2.10 6.88 -7.82
CA THR A 116 2.25 6.63 -9.25
C THR A 116 3.10 7.72 -9.88
N PHE A 117 4.04 7.32 -10.73
CA PHE A 117 4.87 8.22 -11.52
C PHE A 117 4.66 8.01 -13.01
N ILE A 118 4.93 9.05 -13.79
CA ILE A 118 4.95 9.03 -15.24
C ILE A 118 6.37 9.36 -15.68
N THR A 119 6.96 8.49 -16.49
CA THR A 119 8.26 8.71 -17.14
C THR A 119 8.11 8.93 -18.64
N GLY A 120 9.07 9.61 -19.25
CA GLY A 120 9.06 9.89 -20.68
C GLY A 120 8.07 10.96 -21.11
N PHE A 121 7.60 11.80 -20.18
CA PHE A 121 6.78 12.96 -20.53
C PHE A 121 7.56 13.92 -21.42
N PRO A 122 6.93 14.59 -22.43
CA PRO A 122 7.62 15.50 -23.30
C PRO A 122 8.44 16.57 -22.58
N GLY A 123 9.73 16.65 -22.88
CA GLY A 123 10.67 17.55 -22.24
C GLY A 123 11.37 17.02 -20.99
N GLU A 124 11.10 15.78 -20.57
CA GLU A 124 11.82 15.14 -19.48
C GLU A 124 13.29 14.91 -19.84
N THR A 125 14.17 15.53 -19.07
CA THR A 125 15.62 15.41 -19.20
C THR A 125 16.16 14.23 -18.38
N GLU A 126 17.42 13.89 -18.56
CA GLU A 126 18.11 12.91 -17.71
C GLU A 126 18.23 13.38 -16.26
N ASP A 127 18.44 14.68 -16.04
CA ASP A 127 18.47 15.28 -14.70
C ASP A 127 17.11 15.17 -14.00
N ASP A 128 16.00 15.38 -14.72
CA ASP A 128 14.65 15.19 -14.17
C ASP A 128 14.43 13.73 -13.73
N HIS A 129 14.85 12.77 -14.56
CA HIS A 129 14.75 11.36 -14.25
C HIS A 129 15.60 10.98 -13.02
N GLN A 130 16.85 11.47 -12.94
CA GLN A 130 17.70 11.18 -11.78
C GLN A 130 17.13 11.75 -10.49
N GLN A 131 16.55 12.95 -10.50
CA GLN A 131 15.88 13.52 -9.34
C GLN A 131 14.71 12.63 -8.86
N LEU A 132 13.93 12.06 -9.78
CA LEU A 132 12.86 11.13 -9.45
C LEU A 132 13.40 9.82 -8.86
N LEU A 133 14.41 9.24 -9.51
CA LEU A 133 15.02 7.97 -9.07
C LEU A 133 15.67 8.09 -7.68
N GLU A 134 16.36 9.20 -7.41
CA GLU A 134 16.92 9.50 -6.09
C GLU A 134 15.84 9.56 -5.02
N PHE A 135 14.73 10.26 -5.29
CA PHE A 135 13.63 10.36 -4.34
C PHE A 135 12.95 9.02 -4.08
N VAL A 136 12.74 8.18 -5.08
CA VAL A 136 12.20 6.82 -4.89
C VAL A 136 13.06 6.01 -3.94
N ARG A 137 14.40 6.06 -4.10
CA ARG A 137 15.35 5.36 -3.22
C ARG A 137 15.42 5.93 -1.80
N GLU A 138 15.29 7.25 -1.66
CA GLU A 138 15.37 7.94 -0.38
C GLU A 138 14.08 7.76 0.42
N PHE A 139 12.93 8.03 -0.18
CA PHE A 139 11.65 8.02 0.51
C PHE A 139 11.13 6.61 0.79
N GLN A 140 11.42 5.64 -0.09
CA GLN A 140 11.05 4.23 0.05
C GLN A 140 9.53 4.05 0.16
N PHE A 141 8.82 4.24 -0.95
CA PHE A 141 7.38 4.02 -1.02
C PHE A 141 7.02 2.56 -0.71
N ASP A 142 5.90 2.35 -0.03
CA ASP A 142 5.38 1.00 0.25
C ASP A 142 4.94 0.32 -1.05
N MET A 143 4.21 1.07 -1.91
CA MET A 143 3.77 0.62 -3.22
C MET A 143 4.00 1.73 -4.25
N MET A 144 4.43 1.36 -5.45
CA MET A 144 4.67 2.32 -6.52
C MET A 144 4.33 1.71 -7.88
N GLY A 145 3.61 2.47 -8.69
CA GLY A 145 3.43 2.19 -10.12
C GLY A 145 4.17 3.21 -10.99
N VAL A 146 4.73 2.77 -12.10
CA VAL A 146 5.33 3.64 -13.11
C VAL A 146 4.62 3.42 -14.43
N PHE A 147 4.27 4.51 -15.11
CA PHE A 147 3.70 4.48 -16.44
C PHE A 147 4.56 5.28 -17.41
N LYS A 148 4.76 4.74 -18.59
CA LYS A 148 5.35 5.53 -19.69
C LYS A 148 4.31 6.53 -20.19
N TYR A 149 4.74 7.76 -20.49
CA TYR A 149 3.88 8.71 -21.18
C TYR A 149 3.37 8.10 -22.48
N SER A 150 2.07 8.19 -22.68
CA SER A 150 1.38 7.80 -23.91
C SER A 150 0.78 9.02 -24.60
N HIS A 151 0.95 9.10 -25.90
CA HIS A 151 0.39 10.17 -26.71
C HIS A 151 -1.15 10.13 -26.69
N GLU A 152 -1.76 11.29 -26.43
CA GLU A 152 -3.22 11.45 -26.45
C GLU A 152 -3.57 12.70 -27.25
N ASP A 153 -4.18 12.51 -28.41
CA ASP A 153 -4.54 13.58 -29.35
C ASP A 153 -5.38 14.68 -28.66
N GLY A 154 -5.06 15.93 -29.00
CA GLY A 154 -5.79 17.10 -28.48
C GLY A 154 -5.34 17.57 -27.11
N THR A 155 -4.37 16.92 -26.49
CA THR A 155 -3.77 17.37 -25.23
C THR A 155 -2.62 18.35 -25.44
N VAL A 156 -2.29 19.13 -24.40
CA VAL A 156 -1.10 20.01 -24.42
C VAL A 156 0.17 19.17 -24.51
N ALA A 157 0.22 18.02 -23.86
CA ALA A 157 1.35 17.11 -23.89
C ALA A 157 1.61 16.56 -25.31
N ALA A 158 0.55 16.22 -26.06
CA ALA A 158 0.69 15.82 -27.46
C ALA A 158 1.32 16.94 -28.31
N THR A 159 0.86 18.19 -28.13
CA THR A 159 1.45 19.36 -28.80
C THR A 159 2.93 19.57 -28.43
N MET A 160 3.31 19.29 -27.18
CA MET A 160 4.72 19.35 -26.77
C MET A 160 5.55 18.24 -27.44
N GLU A 161 5.00 17.03 -27.58
CA GLU A 161 5.68 15.90 -28.22
C GLU A 161 5.89 16.10 -29.71
N ASP A 162 5.10 16.97 -30.37
CA ASP A 162 5.32 17.37 -31.80
C ASP A 162 6.63 18.13 -31.98
N ASP A 163 7.17 18.77 -30.95
CA ASP A 163 8.51 19.35 -30.98
C ASP A 163 9.57 18.24 -30.85
N PRO A 164 10.39 17.99 -31.89
CA PRO A 164 11.43 16.97 -31.85
C PRO A 164 12.45 17.14 -30.69
N LYS A 165 12.58 18.36 -30.15
CA LYS A 165 13.47 18.63 -29.00
C LYS A 165 12.91 18.18 -27.65
N LEU A 166 11.60 18.07 -27.57
CA LEU A 166 10.90 17.67 -26.35
C LEU A 166 10.51 16.19 -26.35
N ARG A 167 10.51 15.58 -27.55
CA ARG A 167 10.17 14.16 -27.69
C ARG A 167 11.19 13.27 -26.98
N VAL A 168 10.72 12.41 -26.09
CA VAL A 168 11.53 11.37 -25.45
C VAL A 168 11.43 10.09 -26.28
N PRO A 169 12.56 9.53 -26.79
CA PRO A 169 12.54 8.26 -27.52
C PRO A 169 11.99 7.10 -26.70
N GLU A 170 11.33 6.15 -27.37
CA GLU A 170 10.70 5.02 -26.66
C GLU A 170 11.71 4.18 -25.87
N GLU A 171 12.90 3.96 -26.41
CA GLU A 171 13.98 3.23 -25.73
C GLU A 171 14.42 3.92 -24.42
N VAL A 172 14.32 5.27 -24.39
CA VAL A 172 14.62 6.04 -23.17
C VAL A 172 13.50 5.90 -22.16
N LYS A 173 12.23 5.92 -22.61
CA LYS A 173 11.07 5.69 -21.74
C LYS A 173 11.13 4.30 -21.10
N GLU A 174 11.41 3.26 -21.89
CA GLU A 174 11.55 1.88 -21.42
C GLU A 174 12.67 1.74 -20.38
N ARG A 175 13.85 2.29 -20.65
CA ARG A 175 14.97 2.27 -19.73
C ARG A 175 14.63 2.95 -18.39
N ARG A 176 14.02 4.14 -18.44
CA ARG A 176 13.65 4.90 -17.24
C ARG A 176 12.58 4.20 -16.42
N GLU A 177 11.59 3.61 -17.08
CA GLU A 177 10.56 2.78 -16.41
C GLU A 177 11.23 1.60 -15.68
N GLU A 178 12.11 0.87 -16.36
CA GLU A 178 12.85 -0.26 -15.79
C GLU A 178 13.71 0.18 -14.59
N GLU A 179 14.46 1.28 -14.69
CA GLU A 179 15.29 1.79 -13.59
C GLU A 179 14.47 2.15 -12.35
N LEU A 180 13.30 2.79 -12.53
CA LEU A 180 12.38 3.12 -11.44
C LEU A 180 11.75 1.87 -10.83
N MET A 181 11.32 0.91 -11.65
CA MET A 181 10.71 -0.33 -11.18
C MET A 181 11.73 -1.21 -10.44
N LEU A 182 12.99 -1.28 -10.90
CA LEU A 182 14.06 -1.97 -10.19
C LEU A 182 14.37 -1.32 -8.83
N ALA A 183 14.41 0.02 -8.77
CA ALA A 183 14.61 0.74 -7.51
C ALA A 183 13.48 0.45 -6.52
N GLN A 184 12.23 0.43 -6.97
CA GLN A 184 11.09 0.08 -6.13
C GLN A 184 11.11 -1.39 -5.71
N GLN A 185 11.56 -2.28 -6.57
CA GLN A 185 11.71 -3.71 -6.23
C GLN A 185 12.69 -3.91 -5.07
N GLU A 186 13.84 -3.23 -5.11
CA GLU A 186 14.82 -3.27 -4.01
C GLU A 186 14.19 -2.80 -2.69
N VAL A 187 13.41 -1.71 -2.73
CA VAL A 187 12.68 -1.18 -1.56
C VAL A 187 11.63 -2.18 -1.06
N ALA A 188 10.84 -2.76 -1.94
CA ALA A 188 9.77 -3.70 -1.57
C ALA A 188 10.36 -4.96 -0.89
N TRP A 189 11.45 -5.49 -1.42
CA TRP A 189 12.12 -6.65 -0.83
C TRP A 189 12.73 -6.33 0.54
N ALA A 190 13.43 -5.19 0.67
CA ALA A 190 13.98 -4.78 1.95
C ALA A 190 12.89 -4.57 3.03
N ASN A 191 11.76 -3.99 2.65
CA ASN A 191 10.62 -3.81 3.55
C ASN A 191 9.99 -5.15 3.97
N ALA A 192 9.83 -6.08 3.03
CA ALA A 192 9.28 -7.41 3.31
C ALA A 192 10.20 -8.23 4.23
N ASP A 193 11.51 -8.20 3.99
CA ASP A 193 12.51 -8.82 4.86
C ASP A 193 12.49 -8.21 6.27
N TYR A 194 12.43 -6.89 6.38
CA TYR A 194 12.33 -6.18 7.66
C TYR A 194 11.06 -6.59 8.43
N LEU A 195 9.89 -6.66 7.76
CA LEU A 195 8.65 -7.10 8.39
C LEU A 195 8.71 -8.54 8.88
N ALA A 196 9.41 -9.41 8.14
CA ALA A 196 9.60 -10.80 8.53
C ALA A 196 10.58 -10.93 9.72
N GLU A 197 11.70 -10.21 9.71
CA GLU A 197 12.69 -10.20 10.81
C GLU A 197 12.09 -9.68 12.12
N GLU A 198 11.32 -8.60 12.06
CA GLU A 198 10.60 -8.05 13.22
C GLU A 198 9.41 -8.93 13.65
N GLY A 199 9.01 -9.90 12.84
CA GLY A 199 7.83 -10.72 13.10
C GLY A 199 6.56 -9.88 13.17
N ALA A 200 6.42 -8.92 12.29
CA ALA A 200 5.30 -7.99 12.23
C ALA A 200 3.96 -8.74 12.19
N VAL A 201 2.96 -8.22 12.89
CA VAL A 201 1.65 -8.86 13.00
C VAL A 201 0.59 -7.98 12.36
N PHE A 202 -0.15 -8.56 11.42
CA PHE A 202 -1.28 -7.91 10.75
C PHE A 202 -2.55 -8.74 10.86
N ASP A 203 -3.68 -8.07 10.82
CA ASP A 203 -4.95 -8.70 10.53
C ASP A 203 -5.08 -8.82 9.00
N VAL A 204 -5.20 -10.05 8.52
CA VAL A 204 -5.26 -10.39 7.08
C VAL A 204 -6.67 -10.82 6.74
N LEU A 205 -7.31 -10.13 5.82
CA LEU A 205 -8.58 -10.53 5.23
C LEU A 205 -8.31 -11.60 4.17
N ILE A 206 -8.89 -12.78 4.34
CA ILE A 206 -8.76 -13.89 3.40
C ILE A 206 -9.67 -13.64 2.20
N ASP A 207 -9.10 -13.63 1.00
CA ASP A 207 -9.84 -13.46 -0.24
C ASP A 207 -10.22 -14.81 -0.85
N GLU A 208 -9.25 -15.73 -1.00
CA GLU A 208 -9.51 -17.05 -1.58
C GLU A 208 -8.43 -18.07 -1.21
N ARG A 209 -8.67 -19.34 -1.57
CA ARG A 209 -7.67 -20.40 -1.44
C ARG A 209 -6.68 -20.33 -2.60
N GLU A 210 -5.37 -20.32 -2.28
CA GLU A 210 -4.31 -20.41 -3.27
C GLU A 210 -4.12 -21.86 -3.73
N HIS A 211 -3.98 -22.09 -5.04
CA HIS A 211 -3.83 -23.42 -5.63
C HIS A 211 -2.55 -23.59 -6.45
N GLN A 212 -1.85 -22.52 -6.75
CA GLN A 212 -0.69 -22.52 -7.63
C GLN A 212 0.64 -22.35 -6.89
N ARG A 213 0.59 -21.75 -5.70
CA ARG A 213 1.76 -21.47 -4.88
C ARG A 213 1.62 -22.17 -3.53
N GLU A 214 2.61 -22.98 -3.18
CA GLU A 214 2.63 -23.70 -1.92
C GLU A 214 3.72 -23.12 -1.00
N VAL A 215 3.37 -22.93 0.25
CA VAL A 215 4.32 -22.62 1.33
C VAL A 215 4.56 -23.90 2.13
N THR A 216 5.83 -24.30 2.24
CA THR A 216 6.22 -25.50 2.97
C THR A 216 6.83 -25.14 4.32
N GLU A 217 6.49 -25.89 5.35
CA GLU A 217 7.11 -25.85 6.68
C GLU A 217 7.60 -27.24 7.06
N GLU A 218 8.88 -27.40 7.42
CA GLU A 218 9.47 -28.68 7.79
C GLU A 218 9.16 -29.79 6.76
N ASP A 219 9.29 -29.48 5.44
CA ASP A 219 8.99 -30.36 4.31
C ASP A 219 7.50 -30.76 4.15
N VAL A 220 6.60 -30.12 4.86
CA VAL A 220 5.14 -30.32 4.72
C VAL A 220 4.52 -29.13 4.00
N ALA A 221 3.85 -29.40 2.86
CA ALA A 221 3.03 -28.39 2.19
C ALA A 221 1.82 -28.04 3.06
N LEU A 222 1.65 -26.76 3.34
CA LEU A 222 0.50 -26.25 4.08
C LEU A 222 -0.57 -25.71 3.12
N PRO A 223 -1.87 -25.86 3.45
CA PRO A 223 -2.90 -25.11 2.76
C PRO A 223 -2.55 -23.62 2.77
N THR A 224 -2.53 -23.01 1.60
CA THR A 224 -2.17 -21.63 1.39
C THR A 224 -3.40 -20.84 0.91
N TYR A 225 -3.52 -19.61 1.36
CA TYR A 225 -4.64 -18.72 1.06
C TYR A 225 -4.08 -17.37 0.62
N GLN A 226 -4.73 -16.74 -0.34
CA GLN A 226 -4.50 -15.35 -0.68
C GLN A 226 -5.33 -14.47 0.24
N GLY A 227 -4.73 -13.39 0.72
CA GLY A 227 -5.41 -12.40 1.53
C GLY A 227 -4.71 -11.05 1.46
N ARG A 228 -5.25 -10.07 2.13
CA ARG A 228 -4.71 -8.71 2.17
C ARG A 228 -4.77 -8.14 3.58
N CYS A 229 -3.69 -7.50 4.00
CA CYS A 229 -3.75 -6.61 5.14
C CYS A 229 -4.11 -5.17 4.71
N TYR A 230 -4.24 -4.27 5.66
CA TYR A 230 -4.60 -2.88 5.36
C TYR A 230 -3.57 -2.15 4.49
N HIS A 231 -2.32 -2.64 4.40
CA HIS A 231 -1.28 -2.10 3.51
C HIS A 231 -1.52 -2.41 2.02
N GLN A 232 -2.44 -3.29 1.69
CA GLN A 232 -2.60 -3.85 0.35
C GLN A 232 -4.01 -3.59 -0.18
N ALA A 233 -4.11 -2.76 -1.22
CA ALA A 233 -5.37 -2.52 -1.91
C ALA A 233 -5.68 -3.66 -2.89
N PRO A 234 -6.96 -4.04 -3.04
CA PRO A 234 -7.36 -5.12 -3.93
C PRO A 234 -7.00 -4.81 -5.39
N GLU A 235 -6.56 -5.83 -6.12
CA GLU A 235 -6.30 -5.83 -7.57
C GLU A 235 -5.14 -4.94 -8.07
N VAL A 236 -4.56 -4.09 -7.20
CA VAL A 236 -3.51 -3.13 -7.62
C VAL A 236 -2.21 -3.27 -6.87
N ASP A 237 -2.21 -3.89 -5.69
CA ASP A 237 -1.02 -4.10 -4.87
C ASP A 237 -0.66 -5.59 -4.76
N SER A 238 0.47 -5.88 -4.09
CA SER A 238 0.84 -7.23 -3.71
C SER A 238 -0.18 -7.85 -2.74
N ILE A 239 -0.09 -9.15 -2.52
CA ILE A 239 -0.96 -9.89 -1.61
C ILE A 239 -0.17 -10.47 -0.43
N THR A 240 -0.90 -11.02 0.53
CA THR A 240 -0.33 -11.80 1.62
C THR A 240 -0.71 -13.27 1.44
N LEU A 241 0.27 -14.15 1.30
CA LEU A 241 0.10 -15.60 1.26
C LEU A 241 0.06 -16.14 2.68
N VAL A 242 -1.10 -16.63 3.11
CA VAL A 242 -1.29 -17.17 4.46
C VAL A 242 -1.19 -18.70 4.42
N ALA A 243 -0.12 -19.25 4.98
CA ALA A 243 0.03 -20.69 5.16
C ALA A 243 -0.54 -21.10 6.52
N SER A 244 -1.57 -21.94 6.53
CA SER A 244 -2.31 -22.31 7.75
C SER A 244 -2.45 -23.81 7.91
N LYS A 245 -2.39 -24.28 9.19
CA LYS A 245 -2.71 -25.67 9.57
C LYS A 245 -4.21 -25.95 9.58
N HIS A 246 -5.02 -24.90 9.54
CA HIS A 246 -6.48 -24.96 9.56
C HIS A 246 -7.08 -24.41 8.28
N GLU A 247 -8.27 -24.89 7.92
CA GLU A 247 -9.02 -24.32 6.82
C GLU A 247 -9.48 -22.90 7.18
N LEU A 248 -9.24 -21.97 6.25
CA LEU A 248 -9.68 -20.57 6.33
C LEU A 248 -10.74 -20.32 5.25
N ALA A 249 -11.71 -19.47 5.58
CA ALA A 249 -12.80 -19.13 4.67
C ALA A 249 -12.60 -17.74 4.04
N PRO A 250 -13.01 -17.52 2.77
CA PRO A 250 -13.08 -16.19 2.19
C PRO A 250 -13.93 -15.24 3.06
N GLY A 251 -13.42 -14.03 3.29
CA GLY A 251 -14.04 -13.04 4.18
C GLY A 251 -13.64 -13.18 5.66
N GLU A 252 -12.87 -14.20 6.03
CA GLU A 252 -12.35 -14.38 7.38
C GLU A 252 -11.20 -13.39 7.63
N LEU A 253 -11.22 -12.72 8.80
CA LEU A 253 -10.12 -11.86 9.25
C LEU A 253 -9.23 -12.66 10.21
N VAL A 254 -7.99 -12.89 9.81
CA VAL A 254 -7.05 -13.75 10.54
C VAL A 254 -5.85 -12.93 11.00
N ARG A 255 -5.56 -12.97 12.29
CA ARG A 255 -4.37 -12.35 12.86
C ARG A 255 -3.14 -13.18 12.51
N CYS A 256 -2.27 -12.64 11.67
CA CYS A 256 -1.12 -13.33 11.09
C CYS A 256 0.19 -12.63 11.43
N ARG A 257 1.24 -13.43 11.61
CA ARG A 257 2.62 -12.93 11.69
C ARG A 257 3.30 -13.12 10.34
N ILE A 258 4.00 -12.08 9.87
CA ILE A 258 4.84 -12.15 8.69
C ILE A 258 6.06 -13.02 9.02
N VAL A 259 6.34 -13.99 8.14
CA VAL A 259 7.42 -14.97 8.32
C VAL A 259 8.37 -15.01 7.13
N GLY A 260 8.08 -14.28 6.05
CA GLY A 260 8.91 -14.19 4.86
C GLY A 260 8.24 -13.39 3.75
N ALA A 261 8.83 -13.45 2.58
CA ALA A 261 8.33 -12.86 1.36
C ALA A 261 8.55 -13.80 0.16
N ALA A 262 7.73 -13.65 -0.86
CA ALA A 262 7.88 -14.30 -2.16
C ALA A 262 7.68 -13.23 -3.25
N GLU A 263 8.78 -12.77 -3.85
CA GLU A 263 8.81 -11.63 -4.77
C GLU A 263 8.29 -10.36 -4.08
N TYR A 264 7.10 -9.87 -4.45
CA TYR A 264 6.44 -8.71 -3.84
C TYR A 264 5.42 -9.08 -2.77
N ASP A 265 5.06 -10.39 -2.68
CA ASP A 265 4.01 -10.86 -1.79
C ASP A 265 4.58 -11.22 -0.42
N LEU A 266 3.84 -10.92 0.63
CA LEU A 266 4.19 -11.31 1.99
C LEU A 266 3.80 -12.78 2.24
N ILE A 267 4.62 -13.48 3.01
CA ILE A 267 4.29 -14.80 3.53
C ILE A 267 3.97 -14.68 5.02
N ALA A 268 2.81 -15.17 5.42
CA ALA A 268 2.33 -15.04 6.80
C ALA A 268 1.80 -16.36 7.36
N ARG A 269 1.77 -16.44 8.68
CA ARG A 269 1.22 -17.56 9.44
C ARG A 269 0.21 -17.04 10.48
N PRO A 270 -0.93 -17.71 10.67
CA PRO A 270 -1.80 -17.40 11.80
C PRO A 270 -1.04 -17.45 13.14
N VAL A 271 -1.18 -16.43 13.95
CA VAL A 271 -0.54 -16.38 15.29
C VAL A 271 -0.93 -17.60 16.11
N SER A 272 -2.18 -18.05 16.02
CA SER A 272 -2.66 -19.25 16.68
C SER A 272 -1.92 -20.54 16.31
N ASP A 273 -1.39 -20.64 15.08
CA ASP A 273 -0.63 -21.80 14.61
C ASP A 273 0.79 -21.81 15.19
N LEU A 274 1.34 -20.62 15.46
CA LEU A 274 2.69 -20.43 16.00
C LEU A 274 2.72 -20.62 17.54
N GLU A 275 1.69 -20.14 18.26
CA GLU A 275 1.64 -20.21 19.73
C GLU A 275 1.44 -21.63 20.25
N ARG A 276 0.75 -22.50 19.53
CA ARG A 276 0.49 -23.90 19.94
C ARG A 276 1.72 -24.79 19.94
N SER A 277 2.80 -24.41 19.25
CA SER A 277 4.06 -25.17 19.24
C SER A 277 4.91 -24.98 20.50
N THR A 278 4.59 -24.03 21.38
CA THR A 278 5.36 -23.68 22.57
C THR A 278 4.80 -24.24 23.89
N SER A 279 3.66 -24.92 23.90
CA SER A 279 3.13 -25.58 25.10
C SER A 279 3.83 -26.90 25.33
N LEU A 280 4.83 -26.93 26.21
CA LEU A 280 5.41 -28.19 26.72
C LEU A 280 4.31 -28.98 27.45
N PRO A 281 4.19 -30.31 27.22
CA PRO A 281 3.28 -31.12 28.00
C PRO A 281 3.72 -31.11 29.48
N VAL A 282 2.86 -30.67 30.36
CA VAL A 282 3.08 -30.80 31.82
C VAL A 282 3.11 -32.28 32.15
N LEU A 283 4.29 -32.82 32.37
CA LEU A 283 4.44 -34.16 32.89
C LEU A 283 3.81 -34.17 34.29
N GLY A 284 2.64 -34.78 34.36
CA GLY A 284 1.92 -34.98 35.63
C GLY A 284 2.79 -35.75 36.60
N GLY A 285 3.20 -35.11 37.69
CA GLY A 285 3.85 -35.77 38.82
C GLY A 285 2.94 -36.83 39.40
N SER A 286 3.29 -38.10 39.28
CA SER A 286 2.65 -39.18 40.02
C SER A 286 2.94 -38.99 41.51
N SER A 287 1.93 -38.62 42.30
CA SER A 287 1.96 -38.70 43.75
C SER A 287 1.98 -40.19 44.14
N GLY A 288 3.17 -40.74 44.40
CA GLY A 288 3.32 -42.04 45.08
C GLY A 288 2.86 -41.89 46.51
N GLY A 289 1.72 -42.50 46.84
CA GLY A 289 1.29 -42.71 48.22
C GLY A 289 2.20 -43.71 48.89
N CYS A 290 2.89 -43.33 49.95
CA CYS A 290 3.45 -44.22 50.97
C CYS A 290 2.42 -44.47 52.05
N SER A 291 1.90 -45.66 52.13
CA SER A 291 1.21 -46.20 53.31
C SER A 291 2.21 -47.02 54.13
N ALA A 292 2.38 -46.61 55.37
CA ALA A 292 2.73 -47.43 56.52
C ALA A 292 2.22 -46.80 57.78
#